data_f4a51c362670bf923174e68bd672dd4a
#
_entry.id   f4a51c362670bf923174e68bd672dd4a
#
_cell.length_a   1.000
_cell.length_b   1.000
_cell.length_c   1.000
_cell.angle_alpha   90.00
_cell.angle_beta   90.00
_cell.angle_gamma   90.00
#
_symmetry.space_group_name_H-M   'P 1'
#
loop_
_entity.id
_entity.type
_entity.pdbx_description
1 polymer ?
#
loop_
_entity_poly.entity_id
_entity_poly.type
_entity_poly.pdbx_seq_one_letter_code
_entity_poly.pdbx_strand_id
1 'polypeptide(L)'
;EISACLVGSEMCIRDSSFVDMEGAANNFEQEIASKDFGQVKQEATELWNKELNRVRISGGTDDEKTIFYTAMYHTMIDPRIYTDVDGRYVGGDYKIHTADSTFTKRTIFSGWDVFRSQFPLQTIINPRLVSDELNSLITMADQSGREYYERWELLNSYSGCMLGNPALSVLADAYIKGIRTYDAEKAYRYAINTSRRFGNDSLGYAPEPLSISTTLEYAYTDWCISQLAKAMGKEDDAKCFYEKGQAYHSIFDKEKGWFRPRKADGAWVEWPENARLKEWYGLSLIHISEPRDRQK
;
A
#
# COMPACT_ATOMS: atom_id res chain seq x y z
N GLU A 1 21.93 -17.39 7.77
CA GLU A 1 22.45 -18.59 7.10
C GLU A 1 21.41 -19.69 7.11
N ILE A 2 20.73 -19.77 6.00
CA ILE A 2 19.79 -20.84 5.72
C ILE A 2 20.62 -22.01 5.24
N SER A 3 20.84 -22.97 6.04
CA SER A 3 21.26 -24.26 5.53
C SER A 3 21.06 -25.39 6.51
N ALA A 4 19.83 -25.85 6.60
CA ALA A 4 19.59 -27.24 6.83
C ALA A 4 18.84 -27.75 5.58
N CYS A 5 19.55 -27.88 4.49
CA CYS A 5 19.13 -28.72 3.40
C CYS A 5 19.18 -30.14 3.90
N LEU A 6 18.08 -30.65 4.40
CA LEU A 6 17.95 -32.07 4.69
C LEU A 6 17.95 -32.83 3.37
N VAL A 7 18.83 -33.80 3.29
CA VAL A 7 19.08 -34.66 2.14
C VAL A 7 17.87 -35.58 1.96
N GLY A 8 17.11 -35.33 0.92
CA GLY A 8 15.98 -36.15 0.49
C GLY A 8 15.17 -35.41 -0.54
N SER A 9 14.91 -36.00 -1.65
CA SER A 9 14.26 -35.41 -2.84
C SER A 9 12.83 -34.91 -2.63
N GLU A 10 12.31 -34.93 -1.42
CA GLU A 10 10.93 -34.52 -1.08
C GLU A 10 10.84 -33.24 -0.25
N MET A 11 11.95 -32.58 0.00
CA MET A 11 12.07 -31.56 1.04
C MET A 11 12.16 -30.11 0.52
N CYS A 12 11.33 -29.75 -0.43
CA CYS A 12 11.20 -28.34 -0.81
C CYS A 12 9.94 -27.65 -0.26
N ILE A 13 9.17 -28.31 0.58
CA ILE A 13 8.16 -27.67 1.38
C ILE A 13 8.89 -27.13 2.60
N ARG A 14 9.21 -25.82 2.53
CA ARG A 14 9.88 -25.15 3.63
C ARG A 14 8.85 -24.27 4.32
N ASP A 15 8.63 -24.58 5.56
CA ASP A 15 8.10 -23.57 6.41
C ASP A 15 9.19 -22.58 6.80
N SER A 16 8.83 -21.32 6.96
CA SER A 16 9.75 -20.23 7.25
C SER A 16 9.23 -19.39 8.40
N SER A 17 10.13 -18.72 9.09
CA SER A 17 9.80 -17.72 10.09
C SER A 17 10.65 -16.47 9.87
N PHE A 18 10.10 -15.31 10.13
CA PHE A 18 10.83 -14.06 10.22
C PHE A 18 11.35 -13.77 11.63
N VAL A 19 11.08 -14.66 12.59
CA VAL A 19 11.43 -14.50 14.01
C VAL A 19 12.70 -15.28 14.34
N ASP A 20 12.63 -16.61 14.29
CA ASP A 20 13.74 -17.50 14.64
C ASP A 20 13.56 -18.91 14.08
N MET A 21 14.55 -19.78 14.30
CA MET A 21 14.49 -21.17 13.85
C MET A 21 13.45 -22.00 14.60
N GLU A 22 13.17 -21.69 15.86
CA GLU A 22 12.13 -22.34 16.65
C GLU A 22 10.75 -22.02 16.09
N GLY A 23 10.53 -20.74 15.67
CA GLY A 23 9.33 -20.33 14.96
C GLY A 23 9.11 -21.11 13.66
N ALA A 24 10.17 -21.26 12.84
CA ALA A 24 10.08 -22.05 11.62
C ALA A 24 9.75 -23.53 11.88
N ALA A 25 10.35 -24.13 12.91
CA ALA A 25 10.03 -25.49 13.29
C ALA A 25 8.59 -25.63 13.79
N ASN A 26 8.11 -24.67 14.61
CA ASN A 26 6.75 -24.67 15.10
C ASN A 26 5.73 -24.47 13.97
N ASN A 27 6.00 -23.57 13.02
CA ASN A 27 5.16 -23.38 11.83
C ASN A 27 5.05 -24.71 11.04
N PHE A 28 6.17 -25.37 10.80
CA PHE A 28 6.20 -26.67 10.12
C PHE A 28 5.36 -27.73 10.84
N GLU A 29 5.56 -27.88 12.15
CA GLU A 29 4.81 -28.87 12.96
C GLU A 29 3.30 -28.62 12.95
N GLN A 30 2.88 -27.36 13.01
CA GLN A 30 1.46 -27.01 13.05
C GLN A 30 0.78 -27.07 11.67
N GLU A 31 1.48 -26.73 10.61
CA GLU A 31 0.87 -26.57 9.30
C GLU A 31 1.05 -27.79 8.39
N ILE A 32 2.18 -28.50 8.47
CA ILE A 32 2.58 -29.46 7.44
C ILE A 32 2.94 -30.85 7.98
N ALA A 33 3.62 -30.96 9.13
CA ALA A 33 4.31 -32.19 9.58
C ALA A 33 3.41 -33.44 9.62
N SER A 34 2.13 -33.27 9.88
CA SER A 34 1.16 -34.40 9.98
C SER A 34 0.50 -34.75 8.63
N LYS A 35 0.86 -34.09 7.54
CA LYS A 35 0.16 -34.15 6.24
C LYS A 35 1.07 -34.68 5.13
N ASP A 36 0.50 -35.43 4.23
CA ASP A 36 1.17 -35.76 2.97
C ASP A 36 1.00 -34.63 1.92
N PHE A 37 1.76 -34.72 0.85
CA PHE A 37 1.70 -33.73 -0.26
C PHE A 37 0.31 -33.58 -0.85
N GLY A 38 -0.44 -34.69 -0.97
CA GLY A 38 -1.82 -34.69 -1.51
C GLY A 38 -2.75 -33.87 -0.63
N GLN A 39 -2.65 -34.04 0.69
CA GLN A 39 -3.44 -33.30 1.68
C GLN A 39 -3.11 -31.79 1.64
N VAL A 40 -1.82 -31.42 1.65
CA VAL A 40 -1.40 -30.02 1.58
C VAL A 40 -1.89 -29.38 0.29
N LYS A 41 -1.73 -30.05 -0.86
CA LYS A 41 -2.23 -29.58 -2.15
C LYS A 41 -3.75 -29.38 -2.15
N GLN A 42 -4.49 -30.32 -1.58
CA GLN A 42 -5.94 -30.22 -1.50
C GLN A 42 -6.37 -29.03 -0.63
N GLU A 43 -5.81 -28.90 0.56
CA GLU A 43 -6.11 -27.78 1.46
C GLU A 43 -5.79 -26.41 0.82
N ALA A 44 -4.64 -26.28 0.18
CA ALA A 44 -4.27 -25.07 -0.54
C ALA A 44 -5.27 -24.75 -1.68
N THR A 45 -5.70 -25.78 -2.42
CA THR A 45 -6.70 -25.63 -3.48
C THR A 45 -8.04 -25.16 -2.93
N GLU A 46 -8.48 -25.73 -1.80
CA GLU A 46 -9.73 -25.37 -1.15
C GLU A 46 -9.71 -23.93 -0.61
N LEU A 47 -8.59 -23.53 0.03
CA LEU A 47 -8.38 -22.16 0.52
C LEU A 47 -8.41 -21.14 -0.63
N TRP A 48 -7.68 -21.38 -1.71
CA TRP A 48 -7.69 -20.50 -2.88
C TRP A 48 -9.06 -20.45 -3.54
N ASN A 49 -9.74 -21.57 -3.69
CA ASN A 49 -11.10 -21.60 -4.23
C ASN A 49 -12.08 -20.82 -3.36
N LYS A 50 -11.96 -20.90 -2.03
CA LYS A 50 -12.77 -20.12 -1.10
C LYS A 50 -12.57 -18.62 -1.31
N GLU A 51 -11.30 -18.16 -1.37
CA GLU A 51 -10.99 -16.74 -1.55
C GLU A 51 -11.39 -16.22 -2.94
N LEU A 52 -11.10 -16.96 -4.00
CA LEU A 52 -11.47 -16.58 -5.37
C LEU A 52 -13.00 -16.58 -5.58
N ASN A 53 -13.74 -17.45 -4.89
CA ASN A 53 -15.20 -17.48 -4.93
C ASN A 53 -15.90 -16.28 -4.24
N ARG A 54 -15.15 -15.33 -3.65
CA ARG A 54 -15.73 -14.07 -3.16
C ARG A 54 -16.38 -13.26 -4.29
N VAL A 55 -15.88 -13.42 -5.52
CA VAL A 55 -16.50 -12.86 -6.71
C VAL A 55 -16.80 -14.01 -7.70
N ARG A 56 -18.07 -14.12 -8.11
CA ARG A 56 -18.49 -15.11 -9.10
C ARG A 56 -18.89 -14.41 -10.38
N ILE A 57 -18.26 -14.80 -11.48
CA ILE A 57 -18.58 -14.28 -12.80
C ILE A 57 -19.30 -15.32 -13.62
N SER A 58 -20.17 -14.88 -14.53
CA SER A 58 -20.89 -15.72 -15.48
C SER A 58 -20.83 -15.11 -16.88
N GLY A 59 -20.96 -15.94 -17.91
CA GLY A 59 -20.78 -15.51 -19.30
C GLY A 59 -19.30 -15.48 -19.70
N GLY A 60 -19.02 -14.95 -20.88
CA GLY A 60 -17.68 -14.90 -21.46
C GLY A 60 -17.10 -16.27 -21.84
N THR A 61 -15.91 -16.25 -22.39
CA THR A 61 -15.12 -17.43 -22.73
C THR A 61 -14.38 -17.98 -21.51
N ASP A 62 -13.85 -19.19 -21.58
CA ASP A 62 -13.06 -19.75 -20.51
C ASP A 62 -11.71 -19.02 -20.34
N ASP A 63 -11.15 -18.48 -21.43
CA ASP A 63 -9.94 -17.64 -21.38
C ASP A 63 -10.21 -16.34 -20.62
N GLU A 64 -11.34 -15.66 -20.87
CA GLU A 64 -11.72 -14.45 -20.13
C GLU A 64 -11.92 -14.73 -18.63
N LYS A 65 -12.53 -15.85 -18.27
CA LYS A 65 -12.66 -16.27 -16.88
C LYS A 65 -11.29 -16.57 -16.24
N THR A 66 -10.40 -17.24 -16.98
CA THR A 66 -9.03 -17.53 -16.53
C THR A 66 -8.27 -16.24 -16.27
N ILE A 67 -8.34 -15.27 -17.19
CA ILE A 67 -7.71 -13.94 -17.02
C ILE A 67 -8.26 -13.24 -15.77
N PHE A 68 -9.59 -13.23 -15.59
CA PHE A 68 -10.23 -12.60 -14.44
C PHE A 68 -9.74 -13.20 -13.12
N TYR A 69 -9.83 -14.52 -12.97
CA TYR A 69 -9.44 -15.18 -11.71
C TYR A 69 -7.93 -15.15 -11.47
N THR A 70 -7.12 -15.16 -12.51
CA THR A 70 -5.67 -14.96 -12.39
C THR A 70 -5.34 -13.54 -11.89
N ALA A 71 -6.01 -12.52 -12.44
CA ALA A 71 -5.87 -11.15 -11.95
C ALA A 71 -6.32 -11.01 -10.49
N MET A 72 -7.45 -11.63 -10.15
CA MET A 72 -7.95 -11.64 -8.77
C MET A 72 -6.98 -12.35 -7.80
N TYR A 73 -6.41 -13.50 -8.21
CA TYR A 73 -5.36 -14.17 -7.46
C TYR A 73 -4.17 -13.25 -7.17
N HIS A 74 -3.69 -12.53 -8.18
CA HIS A 74 -2.57 -11.60 -8.01
C HIS A 74 -2.87 -10.47 -7.00
N THR A 75 -4.11 -10.03 -6.87
CA THR A 75 -4.49 -9.02 -5.84
C THR A 75 -4.45 -9.56 -4.41
N MET A 76 -4.27 -10.85 -4.21
CA MET A 76 -4.30 -11.52 -2.91
C MET A 76 -2.93 -12.03 -2.44
N ILE A 77 -1.88 -11.89 -3.26
CA ILE A 77 -0.53 -12.38 -2.92
C ILE A 77 0.11 -11.50 -1.83
N ASP A 78 0.03 -10.19 -2.00
CA ASP A 78 0.57 -9.20 -1.06
C ASP A 78 -0.51 -8.14 -0.75
N PRO A 79 -0.51 -7.59 0.48
CA PRO A 79 0.38 -7.83 1.62
C PRO A 79 0.18 -9.20 2.27
N ARG A 80 1.29 -9.92 2.43
CA ARG A 80 1.29 -11.27 3.01
C ARG A 80 1.27 -11.27 4.53
N ILE A 81 0.91 -12.40 5.11
CA ILE A 81 0.98 -12.65 6.56
C ILE A 81 2.46 -12.61 6.98
N TYR A 82 2.71 -11.97 8.13
CA TYR A 82 4.05 -11.78 8.67
C TYR A 82 4.20 -12.35 10.11
N THR A 83 3.19 -13.00 10.62
CA THR A 83 3.23 -13.70 11.90
C THR A 83 3.55 -15.16 11.71
N ASP A 84 4.26 -15.74 12.68
CA ASP A 84 4.30 -17.18 12.89
C ASP A 84 2.93 -17.69 13.39
N VAL A 85 2.72 -19.01 13.42
CA VAL A 85 1.46 -19.63 13.86
C VAL A 85 1.11 -19.30 15.31
N ASP A 86 2.10 -18.99 16.14
CA ASP A 86 1.94 -18.55 17.53
C ASP A 86 1.69 -17.03 17.65
N GLY A 87 1.61 -16.31 16.53
CA GLY A 87 1.37 -14.88 16.46
C GLY A 87 2.61 -14.02 16.64
N ARG A 88 3.82 -14.59 16.81
CA ARG A 88 5.05 -13.81 16.92
C ARG A 88 5.47 -13.21 15.59
N TYR A 89 6.07 -12.02 15.63
CA TYR A 89 6.69 -11.34 14.49
C TYR A 89 7.76 -10.34 14.94
N VAL A 90 8.65 -9.95 14.05
CA VAL A 90 9.65 -8.89 14.33
C VAL A 90 9.05 -7.54 13.96
N GLY A 91 9.03 -6.62 14.93
CA GLY A 91 8.53 -5.26 14.73
C GLY A 91 9.51 -4.33 14.03
N GLY A 92 9.05 -3.09 13.73
CA GLY A 92 9.88 -2.02 13.17
C GLY A 92 10.98 -1.50 14.12
N ASP A 93 10.92 -1.89 15.38
CA ASP A 93 11.94 -1.66 16.42
C ASP A 93 12.94 -2.83 16.55
N TYR A 94 12.86 -3.80 15.67
CA TYR A 94 13.68 -5.03 15.67
C TYR A 94 13.47 -5.93 16.90
N LYS A 95 12.38 -5.76 17.64
CA LYS A 95 12.00 -6.62 18.75
C LYS A 95 10.94 -7.62 18.32
N ILE A 96 10.90 -8.74 19.02
CA ILE A 96 9.85 -9.73 18.85
C ILE A 96 8.59 -9.24 19.57
N HIS A 97 7.49 -9.20 18.83
CA HIS A 97 6.16 -8.89 19.31
C HIS A 97 5.24 -10.07 19.07
N THR A 98 4.10 -10.08 19.75
CA THR A 98 3.02 -11.02 19.48
C THR A 98 1.79 -10.24 19.05
N ALA A 99 1.24 -10.57 17.89
CA ALA A 99 -0.02 -10.04 17.45
C ALA A 99 -1.12 -10.57 18.38
N ASP A 100 -2.01 -9.70 18.79
CA ASP A 100 -3.22 -10.13 19.49
C ASP A 100 -4.20 -10.79 18.49
N SER A 101 -5.26 -11.40 19.01
CA SER A 101 -6.26 -12.07 18.17
C SER A 101 -7.15 -11.11 17.38
N THR A 102 -6.94 -9.79 17.48
CA THR A 102 -7.81 -8.79 16.85
C THR A 102 -7.48 -8.57 15.39
N PHE A 103 -6.20 -8.74 14.98
CA PHE A 103 -5.78 -8.61 13.59
C PHE A 103 -4.61 -9.54 13.24
N THR A 104 -4.44 -9.79 11.95
CA THR A 104 -3.28 -10.50 11.39
C THR A 104 -2.24 -9.50 10.93
N LYS A 105 -1.02 -9.54 11.47
CA LYS A 105 0.08 -8.66 11.04
C LYS A 105 0.52 -9.02 9.62
N ARG A 106 0.60 -8.02 8.78
CA ARG A 106 0.98 -8.15 7.38
C ARG A 106 2.19 -7.31 7.03
N THR A 107 2.85 -7.65 5.94
CA THR A 107 4.03 -6.96 5.38
C THR A 107 4.00 -6.97 3.86
N ILE A 108 4.94 -6.24 3.26
CA ILE A 108 5.08 -5.99 1.81
C ILE A 108 3.93 -5.14 1.30
N PHE A 109 3.98 -3.88 1.71
CA PHE A 109 3.06 -2.87 1.23
C PHE A 109 3.71 -2.07 0.11
N SER A 110 3.45 -2.44 -1.13
CA SER A 110 3.79 -1.66 -2.32
C SER A 110 2.81 -0.48 -2.46
N GLY A 111 2.83 0.42 -1.45
CA GLY A 111 1.78 1.38 -1.20
C GLY A 111 1.44 2.22 -2.43
N TRP A 112 2.44 2.74 -3.12
CA TRP A 112 2.26 3.56 -4.32
C TRP A 112 1.49 2.85 -5.45
N ASP A 113 1.62 1.52 -5.55
CA ASP A 113 0.96 0.71 -6.58
C ASP A 113 -0.45 0.31 -6.16
N VAL A 114 -0.60 -0.24 -4.95
CA VAL A 114 -1.81 -0.96 -4.52
C VAL A 114 -2.96 -0.03 -4.10
N PHE A 115 -2.68 1.22 -3.69
CA PHE A 115 -3.75 2.14 -3.27
C PHE A 115 -4.71 2.50 -4.40
N ARG A 116 -4.27 2.38 -5.65
CA ARG A 116 -5.01 2.82 -6.83
C ARG A 116 -6.22 1.93 -7.15
N SER A 117 -6.09 0.64 -6.93
CA SER A 117 -7.14 -0.32 -7.30
C SER A 117 -7.27 -1.51 -6.35
N GLN A 118 -6.15 -2.10 -5.89
CA GLN A 118 -6.18 -3.30 -5.06
C GLN A 118 -6.87 -3.05 -3.71
N PHE A 119 -6.45 -2.04 -2.96
CA PHE A 119 -7.11 -1.69 -1.70
C PHE A 119 -8.58 -1.31 -1.87
N PRO A 120 -8.96 -0.42 -2.82
CA PRO A 120 -10.37 -0.15 -3.10
C PRO A 120 -11.20 -1.39 -3.44
N LEU A 121 -10.63 -2.35 -4.18
CA LEU A 121 -11.27 -3.64 -4.44
C LEU A 121 -11.44 -4.45 -3.16
N GLN A 122 -10.40 -4.56 -2.35
CA GLN A 122 -10.41 -5.33 -1.11
C GLN A 122 -11.42 -4.77 -0.09
N THR A 123 -11.65 -3.46 -0.05
CA THR A 123 -12.69 -2.88 0.81
C THR A 123 -14.09 -3.42 0.49
N ILE A 124 -14.32 -3.87 -0.75
CA ILE A 124 -15.60 -4.42 -1.21
C ILE A 124 -15.66 -5.93 -0.96
N ILE A 125 -14.62 -6.66 -1.36
CA ILE A 125 -14.64 -8.13 -1.39
C ILE A 125 -14.11 -8.76 -0.11
N ASN A 126 -13.25 -8.04 0.66
CA ASN A 126 -12.64 -8.55 1.89
C ASN A 126 -12.36 -7.44 2.92
N PRO A 127 -13.38 -6.81 3.51
CA PRO A 127 -13.18 -5.71 4.48
C PRO A 127 -12.33 -6.07 5.69
N ARG A 128 -12.35 -7.36 6.11
CA ARG A 128 -11.51 -7.85 7.21
C ARG A 128 -10.02 -7.79 6.86
N LEU A 129 -9.66 -8.16 5.64
CA LEU A 129 -8.28 -8.06 5.16
C LEU A 129 -7.79 -6.61 5.23
N VAL A 130 -8.61 -5.65 4.78
CA VAL A 130 -8.26 -4.22 4.86
C VAL A 130 -8.09 -3.75 6.30
N SER A 131 -8.90 -4.27 7.23
CA SER A 131 -8.71 -4.02 8.66
C SER A 131 -7.35 -4.50 9.16
N ASP A 132 -6.94 -5.72 8.80
CA ASP A 132 -5.62 -6.29 9.13
C ASP A 132 -4.48 -5.44 8.54
N GLU A 133 -4.65 -4.98 7.32
CA GLU A 133 -3.69 -4.11 6.62
C GLU A 133 -3.53 -2.76 7.30
N LEU A 134 -4.62 -2.10 7.66
CA LEU A 134 -4.58 -0.82 8.38
C LEU A 134 -3.98 -0.94 9.77
N ASN A 135 -4.37 -1.96 10.55
CA ASN A 135 -3.75 -2.23 11.83
C ASN A 135 -2.25 -2.51 11.69
N SER A 136 -1.83 -3.20 10.63
CA SER A 136 -0.42 -3.45 10.33
C SER A 136 0.35 -2.17 10.05
N LEU A 137 -0.21 -1.24 9.25
CA LEU A 137 0.40 0.06 8.96
C LEU A 137 0.53 0.93 10.22
N ILE A 138 -0.53 0.98 11.05
CA ILE A 138 -0.53 1.70 12.33
C ILE A 138 0.53 1.12 13.27
N THR A 139 0.58 -0.19 13.39
CA THR A 139 1.55 -0.90 14.26
C THR A 139 2.99 -0.64 13.81
N MET A 140 3.26 -0.62 12.50
CA MET A 140 4.59 -0.26 11.99
C MET A 140 4.98 1.17 12.34
N ALA A 141 4.06 2.13 12.20
CA ALA A 141 4.30 3.52 12.57
C ALA A 141 4.58 3.68 14.08
N ASP A 142 3.85 2.92 14.91
CA ASP A 142 4.07 2.87 16.37
C ASP A 142 5.45 2.29 16.71
N GLN A 143 5.73 1.08 16.28
CA GLN A 143 6.92 0.32 16.67
C GLN A 143 8.21 0.92 16.13
N SER A 144 8.17 1.53 14.95
CA SER A 144 9.32 2.27 14.42
C SER A 144 9.62 3.56 15.19
N GLY A 145 8.71 4.00 16.06
CA GLY A 145 8.80 5.28 16.79
C GLY A 145 8.66 6.51 15.88
N ARG A 146 8.30 6.34 14.63
CA ARG A 146 8.24 7.44 13.65
C ARG A 146 6.91 8.17 13.67
N GLU A 147 5.85 7.53 14.09
CA GLU A 147 4.49 8.07 14.15
C GLU A 147 3.99 8.65 12.81
N TYR A 148 4.46 8.09 11.68
CA TYR A 148 3.98 8.38 10.33
C TYR A 148 4.04 7.13 9.45
N TYR A 149 3.28 7.12 8.35
CA TYR A 149 3.16 5.97 7.47
C TYR A 149 4.29 5.88 6.46
N GLU A 150 4.70 4.64 6.16
CA GLU A 150 5.66 4.32 5.13
C GLU A 150 5.00 4.40 3.73
N ARG A 151 5.77 4.82 2.73
CA ARG A 151 5.33 4.83 1.33
C ARG A 151 5.37 3.45 0.70
N TRP A 152 6.42 2.74 0.98
CA TRP A 152 6.68 1.42 0.46
C TRP A 152 7.43 0.62 1.53
N GLU A 153 6.76 -0.33 2.13
CA GLU A 153 7.25 -1.12 3.25
C GLU A 153 7.68 -2.50 2.77
N LEU A 154 8.82 -2.99 3.26
CA LEU A 154 9.35 -4.33 3.04
C LEU A 154 9.83 -4.90 4.36
N LEU A 155 9.15 -5.93 4.87
CA LEU A 155 9.50 -6.66 6.11
C LEU A 155 9.70 -5.72 7.31
N ASN A 156 8.74 -4.84 7.55
CA ASN A 156 8.76 -3.76 8.56
C ASN A 156 9.89 -2.72 8.41
N SER A 157 10.53 -2.69 7.26
CA SER A 157 11.57 -1.71 6.96
C SER A 157 11.11 -0.67 5.96
N TYR A 158 11.51 0.59 6.20
CA TYR A 158 11.24 1.68 5.28
C TYR A 158 12.21 1.62 4.09
N SER A 159 11.67 1.40 2.91
CA SER A 159 12.50 1.34 1.70
C SER A 159 12.82 2.74 1.13
N GLY A 160 12.05 3.76 1.45
CA GLY A 160 12.15 5.10 0.85
C GLY A 160 11.76 5.15 -0.62
N CYS A 161 11.25 4.05 -1.16
CA CYS A 161 10.92 3.89 -2.57
C CYS A 161 9.65 4.68 -2.94
N MET A 162 9.56 5.08 -4.22
CA MET A 162 8.41 5.75 -4.84
C MET A 162 8.06 7.12 -4.22
N LEU A 163 6.87 7.62 -4.53
CA LEU A 163 6.37 8.95 -4.19
C LEU A 163 5.01 8.88 -3.48
N GLY A 164 4.55 10.04 -3.01
CA GLY A 164 3.24 10.18 -2.40
C GLY A 164 3.14 9.60 -0.99
N ASN A 165 1.95 9.66 -0.45
CA ASN A 165 1.61 9.13 0.87
C ASN A 165 0.42 8.17 0.76
N PRO A 166 0.59 7.02 0.10
CA PRO A 166 -0.53 6.14 -0.32
C PRO A 166 -1.38 5.61 0.83
N ALA A 167 -0.81 5.40 2.01
CA ALA A 167 -1.53 4.96 3.19
C ALA A 167 -2.68 5.91 3.58
N LEU A 168 -2.55 7.22 3.28
CA LEU A 168 -3.58 8.21 3.58
C LEU A 168 -4.84 7.99 2.73
N SER A 169 -4.65 7.63 1.47
CA SER A 169 -5.77 7.27 0.58
C SER A 169 -6.48 6.00 1.04
N VAL A 170 -5.71 4.97 1.40
CA VAL A 170 -6.25 3.70 1.90
C VAL A 170 -7.04 3.90 3.19
N LEU A 171 -6.49 4.68 4.13
CA LEU A 171 -7.14 5.01 5.41
C LEU A 171 -8.46 5.77 5.20
N ALA A 172 -8.45 6.79 4.34
CA ALA A 172 -9.63 7.60 4.06
C ALA A 172 -10.74 6.77 3.39
N ASP A 173 -10.40 5.99 2.37
CA ASP A 173 -11.34 5.13 1.65
C ASP A 173 -11.98 4.09 2.57
N ALA A 174 -11.17 3.39 3.36
CA ALA A 174 -11.64 2.38 4.30
C ALA A 174 -12.57 2.98 5.38
N TYR A 175 -12.17 4.12 5.97
CA TYR A 175 -12.97 4.77 7.02
C TYR A 175 -14.33 5.21 6.50
N ILE A 176 -14.38 5.85 5.33
CA ILE A 176 -15.61 6.32 4.70
C ILE A 176 -16.54 5.14 4.34
N LYS A 177 -15.97 4.01 3.94
CA LYS A 177 -16.72 2.77 3.67
C LYS A 177 -17.15 2.00 4.93
N GLY A 178 -16.82 2.51 6.12
CA GLY A 178 -17.25 1.93 7.39
C GLY A 178 -16.31 0.89 8.00
N ILE A 179 -15.12 0.69 7.44
CA ILE A 179 -14.08 -0.17 8.03
C ILE A 179 -13.37 0.64 9.11
N ARG A 180 -13.69 0.37 10.39
CA ARG A 180 -13.25 1.16 11.54
C ARG A 180 -12.79 0.29 12.72
N THR A 181 -12.28 -0.89 12.45
CA THR A 181 -11.81 -1.86 13.45
C THR A 181 -10.34 -1.64 13.83
N TYR A 182 -9.94 -0.39 13.97
CA TYR A 182 -8.63 0.08 14.37
C TYR A 182 -8.75 1.39 15.16
N ASP A 183 -7.68 1.84 15.79
CA ASP A 183 -7.66 3.14 16.48
C ASP A 183 -7.66 4.28 15.45
N ALA A 184 -8.86 4.76 15.13
CA ALA A 184 -9.07 5.77 14.09
C ALA A 184 -8.45 7.14 14.46
N GLU A 185 -8.43 7.52 15.75
CA GLU A 185 -7.81 8.78 16.18
C GLU A 185 -6.29 8.73 16.07
N LYS A 186 -5.67 7.61 16.46
CA LYS A 186 -4.25 7.38 16.26
C LYS A 186 -3.90 7.35 14.78
N ALA A 187 -4.67 6.61 13.99
CA ALA A 187 -4.49 6.54 12.55
C ALA A 187 -4.56 7.91 11.89
N TYR A 188 -5.52 8.72 12.28
CA TYR A 188 -5.68 10.10 11.81
C TYR A 188 -4.48 10.98 12.20
N ARG A 189 -4.03 10.91 13.45
CA ARG A 189 -2.83 11.65 13.90
C ARG A 189 -1.61 11.30 13.08
N TYR A 190 -1.39 10.02 12.77
CA TYR A 190 -0.27 9.58 11.94
C TYR A 190 -0.42 10.02 10.48
N ALA A 191 -1.65 10.10 9.97
CA ALA A 191 -1.89 10.67 8.65
C ALA A 191 -1.48 12.16 8.58
N ILE A 192 -1.83 12.95 9.59
CA ILE A 192 -1.40 14.36 9.72
C ILE A 192 0.14 14.46 9.79
N ASN A 193 0.77 13.62 10.62
CA ASN A 193 2.23 13.59 10.74
C ASN A 193 2.90 13.22 9.40
N THR A 194 2.31 12.28 8.66
CA THR A 194 2.79 11.87 7.34
C THR A 194 2.74 13.02 6.34
N SER A 195 1.62 13.74 6.25
CA SER A 195 1.50 14.91 5.37
C SER A 195 2.45 16.04 5.78
N ARG A 196 2.64 16.26 7.09
CA ARG A 196 3.63 17.26 7.58
C ARG A 196 5.07 16.87 7.24
N ARG A 197 5.37 15.58 7.25
CA ARG A 197 6.71 15.06 6.93
C ARG A 197 7.00 15.08 5.44
N PHE A 198 6.01 14.79 4.61
CA PHE A 198 6.12 14.55 3.19
C PHE A 198 4.97 15.26 2.44
N GLY A 199 4.95 16.56 2.45
CA GLY A 199 3.87 17.35 1.84
C GLY A 199 4.39 18.44 0.90
N ASN A 200 3.46 19.11 0.26
CA ASN A 200 3.70 20.35 -0.47
C ASN A 200 3.78 21.50 0.53
N ASP A 201 4.99 21.82 0.98
CA ASP A 201 5.24 22.77 2.08
C ASP A 201 4.91 24.24 1.78
N SER A 202 5.71 25.14 2.31
CA SER A 202 5.52 26.60 2.31
C SER A 202 5.31 27.23 0.92
N LEU A 203 5.76 26.57 -0.13
CA LEU A 203 5.57 27.02 -1.52
C LEU A 203 4.21 26.63 -2.08
N GLY A 204 3.48 25.70 -1.45
CA GLY A 204 2.26 25.12 -1.97
C GLY A 204 2.48 24.20 -3.19
N TYR A 205 3.71 23.82 -3.47
CA TYR A 205 4.12 22.83 -4.48
C TYR A 205 5.54 22.35 -4.20
N ALA A 206 5.89 21.18 -4.72
CA ALA A 206 7.26 20.71 -4.70
C ALA A 206 8.06 21.34 -5.85
N PRO A 207 9.25 21.94 -5.58
CA PRO A 207 10.08 22.46 -6.66
C PRO A 207 10.75 21.32 -7.45
N GLU A 208 11.32 21.65 -8.63
CA GLU A 208 12.14 20.68 -9.38
C GLU A 208 13.24 20.03 -8.51
N PRO A 209 13.71 18.81 -8.82
CA PRO A 209 13.51 18.11 -10.11
C PRO A 209 12.23 17.27 -10.23
N LEU A 210 11.50 16.99 -9.19
CA LEU A 210 10.31 16.14 -9.23
C LEU A 210 9.01 16.94 -9.00
N SER A 211 8.99 18.18 -9.42
CA SER A 211 7.92 19.14 -9.14
C SER A 211 6.53 18.61 -9.45
N ILE A 212 6.30 18.10 -10.65
CA ILE A 212 4.96 17.71 -11.08
C ILE A 212 4.47 16.48 -10.32
N SER A 213 5.20 15.38 -10.40
CA SER A 213 4.77 14.11 -9.78
C SER A 213 4.60 14.25 -8.27
N THR A 214 5.55 14.88 -7.61
CA THR A 214 5.53 15.07 -6.16
C THR A 214 4.37 15.97 -5.74
N THR A 215 4.16 17.10 -6.45
CA THR A 215 3.06 18.00 -6.13
C THR A 215 1.70 17.33 -6.27
N LEU A 216 1.49 16.57 -7.35
CA LEU A 216 0.21 15.92 -7.62
C LEU A 216 -0.08 14.79 -6.62
N GLU A 217 0.92 13.98 -6.30
CA GLU A 217 0.77 12.88 -5.34
C GLU A 217 0.43 13.40 -3.94
N TYR A 218 1.11 14.45 -3.48
CA TYR A 218 0.80 15.04 -2.17
C TYR A 218 -0.52 15.82 -2.16
N ALA A 219 -0.84 16.56 -3.22
CA ALA A 219 -2.14 17.21 -3.32
C ALA A 219 -3.30 16.21 -3.23
N TYR A 220 -3.18 15.07 -3.93
CA TYR A 220 -4.18 14.02 -3.87
C TYR A 220 -4.31 13.43 -2.46
N THR A 221 -3.21 13.11 -1.79
CA THR A 221 -3.26 12.52 -0.46
C THR A 221 -3.69 13.51 0.62
N ASP A 222 -3.39 14.79 0.49
CA ASP A 222 -3.93 15.85 1.35
C ASP A 222 -5.46 15.99 1.15
N TRP A 223 -5.93 15.91 -0.09
CA TRP A 223 -7.37 15.84 -0.33
C TRP A 223 -8.00 14.60 0.34
N CYS A 224 -7.34 13.44 0.32
CA CYS A 224 -7.82 12.24 1.04
C CYS A 224 -7.94 12.50 2.56
N ILE A 225 -6.95 13.19 3.17
CA ILE A 225 -7.06 13.61 4.58
C ILE A 225 -8.27 14.52 4.80
N SER A 226 -8.53 15.45 3.87
CA SER A 226 -9.70 16.34 4.00
C SER A 226 -11.01 15.57 4.05
N GLN A 227 -11.16 14.52 3.23
CA GLN A 227 -12.33 13.66 3.22
C GLN A 227 -12.44 12.83 4.51
N LEU A 228 -11.33 12.31 5.00
CA LEU A 228 -11.26 11.60 6.28
C LEU A 228 -11.64 12.52 7.44
N ALA A 229 -11.04 13.71 7.52
CA ALA A 229 -11.32 14.72 8.54
C ALA A 229 -12.81 15.08 8.56
N LYS A 230 -13.41 15.33 7.40
CA LYS A 230 -14.84 15.58 7.26
C LYS A 230 -15.68 14.41 7.79
N ALA A 231 -15.33 13.18 7.43
CA ALA A 231 -16.03 11.98 7.91
C ALA A 231 -15.88 11.76 9.42
N MET A 232 -14.82 12.31 10.04
CA MET A 232 -14.56 12.28 11.48
C MET A 232 -15.14 13.52 12.22
N GLY A 233 -15.77 14.45 11.51
CA GLY A 233 -16.33 15.69 12.12
C GLY A 233 -15.28 16.74 12.49
N LYS A 234 -14.07 16.68 11.90
CA LYS A 234 -12.95 17.61 12.14
C LYS A 234 -12.96 18.71 11.06
N GLU A 235 -13.90 19.63 11.15
CA GLU A 235 -14.20 20.60 10.07
C GLU A 235 -13.03 21.54 9.73
N ASP A 236 -12.28 22.02 10.73
CA ASP A 236 -11.15 22.92 10.50
C ASP A 236 -10.01 22.22 9.72
N ASP A 237 -9.70 20.99 10.11
CA ASP A 237 -8.73 20.17 9.40
C ASP A 237 -9.23 19.82 7.99
N ALA A 238 -10.52 19.48 7.85
CA ALA A 238 -11.12 19.20 6.56
C ALA A 238 -10.94 20.35 5.57
N LYS A 239 -11.16 21.59 6.02
CA LYS A 239 -10.94 22.79 5.22
C LYS A 239 -9.47 23.00 4.90
N CYS A 240 -8.61 22.93 5.91
CA CYS A 240 -7.15 23.12 5.74
C CYS A 240 -6.56 22.14 4.72
N PHE A 241 -6.88 20.84 4.85
CA PHE A 241 -6.38 19.83 3.94
C PHE A 241 -7.07 19.84 2.57
N TYR A 242 -8.29 20.33 2.47
CA TYR A 242 -8.90 20.61 1.17
C TYR A 242 -8.12 21.68 0.39
N GLU A 243 -7.74 22.76 1.06
CA GLU A 243 -6.93 23.83 0.46
C GLU A 243 -5.56 23.32 0.01
N LYS A 244 -4.89 22.51 0.84
CA LYS A 244 -3.63 21.83 0.46
C LYS A 244 -3.81 20.91 -0.74
N GLY A 245 -4.93 20.21 -0.82
CA GLY A 245 -5.27 19.36 -1.96
C GLY A 245 -5.42 20.11 -3.27
N GLN A 246 -5.53 21.45 -3.25
CA GLN A 246 -5.56 22.29 -4.46
C GLN A 246 -4.16 22.67 -5.01
N ALA A 247 -3.09 22.18 -4.40
CA ALA A 247 -1.69 22.49 -4.78
C ALA A 247 -1.39 22.25 -6.28
N TYR A 248 -2.11 21.31 -6.91
CA TYR A 248 -1.97 21.04 -8.35
C TYR A 248 -2.22 22.25 -9.24
N HIS A 249 -3.03 23.23 -8.80
CA HIS A 249 -3.24 24.50 -9.52
C HIS A 249 -1.95 25.30 -9.66
N SER A 250 -1.04 25.19 -8.71
CA SER A 250 0.23 25.92 -8.72
C SER A 250 1.17 25.47 -9.84
N ILE A 251 1.01 24.27 -10.34
CA ILE A 251 1.85 23.70 -11.40
C ILE A 251 1.11 23.48 -12.73
N PHE A 252 -0.15 23.90 -12.82
CA PHE A 252 -0.91 23.87 -14.07
C PHE A 252 -0.70 25.18 -14.86
N ASP A 253 0.02 25.10 -15.97
CA ASP A 253 0.22 26.24 -16.87
C ASP A 253 -1.02 26.40 -17.78
N LYS A 254 -1.82 27.41 -17.50
CA LYS A 254 -3.07 27.66 -18.23
C LYS A 254 -2.83 28.07 -19.70
N GLU A 255 -1.69 28.69 -20.02
CA GLU A 255 -1.36 29.09 -21.39
C GLU A 255 -0.98 27.88 -22.23
N LYS A 256 -0.27 26.91 -21.63
CA LYS A 256 0.12 25.67 -22.29
C LYS A 256 -0.96 24.58 -22.22
N GLY A 257 -1.90 24.69 -21.30
CA GLY A 257 -2.92 23.68 -21.05
C GLY A 257 -2.37 22.39 -20.44
N TRP A 258 -1.26 22.45 -19.72
CA TRP A 258 -0.51 21.30 -19.25
C TRP A 258 0.15 21.53 -17.89
N PHE A 259 0.47 20.46 -17.16
CA PHE A 259 1.29 20.54 -15.96
C PHE A 259 2.75 20.84 -16.32
N ARG A 260 3.35 21.73 -15.57
CA ARG A 260 4.70 22.24 -15.84
C ARG A 260 5.48 22.39 -14.53
N PRO A 261 6.77 21.96 -14.47
CA PRO A 261 7.55 22.08 -13.25
C PRO A 261 7.81 23.55 -12.90
N ARG A 262 7.92 23.79 -11.59
CA ARG A 262 8.36 25.09 -11.06
C ARG A 262 9.66 24.97 -10.30
N LYS A 263 10.47 26.03 -10.37
CA LYS A 263 11.65 26.23 -9.53
C LYS A 263 11.25 26.71 -8.14
N ALA A 264 12.20 26.63 -7.20
CA ALA A 264 11.97 27.11 -5.83
C ALA A 264 11.68 28.62 -5.72
N ASP A 265 12.12 29.42 -6.69
CA ASP A 265 11.83 30.85 -6.81
C ASP A 265 10.46 31.17 -7.44
N GLY A 266 9.68 30.15 -7.79
CA GLY A 266 8.37 30.27 -8.42
C GLY A 266 8.40 30.38 -9.94
N ALA A 267 9.57 30.47 -10.56
CA ALA A 267 9.67 30.53 -12.02
C ALA A 267 9.29 29.18 -12.66
N TRP A 268 8.68 29.25 -13.83
CA TRP A 268 8.46 28.07 -14.64
C TRP A 268 9.79 27.52 -15.18
N VAL A 269 9.95 26.20 -15.14
CA VAL A 269 11.01 25.55 -15.90
C VAL A 269 10.73 25.74 -17.38
N GLU A 270 11.77 26.02 -18.18
CA GLU A 270 11.62 26.26 -19.60
C GLU A 270 10.95 25.07 -20.31
N TRP A 271 10.03 25.37 -21.23
CA TRP A 271 9.32 24.32 -21.96
C TRP A 271 10.30 23.63 -22.92
N PRO A 272 10.54 22.32 -22.77
CA PRO A 272 11.53 21.66 -23.59
C PRO A 272 10.99 21.41 -25.01
N GLU A 273 11.82 21.63 -26.00
CA GLU A 273 11.48 21.29 -27.39
C GLU A 273 11.45 19.80 -27.64
N ASN A 274 12.31 19.03 -26.92
CA ASN A 274 12.45 17.59 -27.01
C ASN A 274 12.51 16.95 -25.62
N ALA A 275 11.48 17.14 -24.81
CA ALA A 275 11.46 16.59 -23.46
C ALA A 275 11.45 15.07 -23.49
N ARG A 276 12.40 14.46 -22.83
CA ARG A 276 12.23 13.12 -22.35
C ARG A 276 11.22 13.21 -21.20
N LEU A 277 10.02 12.68 -21.43
CA LEU A 277 8.90 12.74 -20.48
C LEU A 277 9.30 12.37 -19.05
N LYS A 278 10.20 11.39 -18.89
CA LYS A 278 10.71 10.95 -17.61
C LYS A 278 11.47 12.04 -16.84
N GLU A 279 12.22 12.88 -17.53
CA GLU A 279 13.00 13.99 -16.93
C GLU A 279 12.11 15.17 -16.59
N TRP A 280 11.03 15.36 -17.36
CA TRP A 280 10.09 16.46 -17.22
C TRP A 280 9.03 16.21 -16.15
N TYR A 281 8.38 15.05 -16.18
CA TYR A 281 7.23 14.76 -15.33
C TYR A 281 7.58 14.05 -14.02
N GLY A 282 8.72 13.38 -13.96
CA GLY A 282 9.00 12.39 -12.91
C GLY A 282 8.28 11.05 -13.17
N LEU A 283 8.62 10.06 -12.38
CA LEU A 283 8.28 8.64 -12.64
C LEU A 283 6.77 8.36 -12.67
N SER A 284 5.98 9.06 -11.85
CA SER A 284 4.56 8.71 -11.65
C SER A 284 3.63 9.30 -12.69
N LEU A 285 3.99 10.38 -13.34
CA LEU A 285 3.06 11.08 -14.25
C LEU A 285 2.99 10.52 -15.65
N ILE A 286 3.98 9.79 -16.11
CA ILE A 286 3.93 9.10 -17.41
C ILE A 286 2.70 8.18 -17.47
N HIS A 287 2.29 7.60 -16.35
CA HIS A 287 1.14 6.71 -16.28
C HIS A 287 -0.21 7.41 -16.08
N ILE A 288 -0.22 8.65 -15.61
CA ILE A 288 -1.44 9.39 -15.26
C ILE A 288 -1.82 10.40 -16.34
N SER A 289 -0.84 11.07 -16.92
CA SER A 289 -1.07 12.22 -17.83
C SER A 289 -1.12 11.88 -19.32
N GLU A 290 -0.77 10.66 -19.72
CA GLU A 290 -0.82 10.21 -21.11
C GLU A 290 -1.62 8.91 -21.31
N PRO A 291 -2.94 8.93 -21.08
CA PRO A 291 -3.77 7.77 -21.38
C PRO A 291 -3.82 7.45 -22.90
N ARG A 292 -3.39 8.37 -23.77
CA ARG A 292 -3.44 8.19 -25.22
C ARG A 292 -2.34 7.30 -25.79
N ASP A 293 -1.19 7.18 -25.14
CA ASP A 293 -0.09 6.32 -25.61
C ASP A 293 -0.34 4.84 -25.42
N ARG A 294 -1.37 4.46 -24.67
CA ARG A 294 -1.79 3.05 -24.51
C ARG A 294 -2.67 2.53 -25.67
N GLN A 295 -3.00 3.39 -26.65
CA GLN A 295 -3.84 3.03 -27.79
C GLN A 295 -3.05 2.85 -29.10
N LYS A 296 -1.72 2.81 -29.04
CA LYS A 296 -0.88 2.53 -30.21
C LYS A 296 -0.31 1.13 -30.19
#